data_2c53d002bc8fbb3393a2e7ab1687719c
#
_entry.id   2c53d002bc8fbb3393a2e7ab1687719c
#
_cell.length_a   1.000
_cell.length_b   1.000
_cell.length_c   1.000
_cell.angle_alpha   90.00
_cell.angle_beta   90.00
_cell.angle_gamma   90.00
#
_symmetry.space_group_name_H-M   'P 1'
#
loop_
_entity.id
_entity.type
_entity.pdbx_description
1 polymer ?
#
loop_
_entity_poly.entity_id
_entity_poly.type
_entity_poly.pdbx_seq_one_letter_code
_entity_poly.pdbx_strand_id
1 'polypeptide(L)'
;MKGVDGTNQGWVIAEYRDRSWEINFEQSLEDTEDETLIIDIPIGLPKDKVRECDSKARDFLSPQRHYSVFNCPTREAVYAETYKQACNINEAKTGKKISKQSWNITPKIREADKQAQKGKNLKEGHPEVFFKALKKNSVKNSKNSKQGLRDRKKVLKRYGDISALDSLDAENVTEDDIVDAMVLALGDKLDLETIPENPREDEKGLKMCINKPITE
;
A
#
# COMPACT_ATOMS: atom_id res chain seq x y z
N MET A 1 -7.80 8.92 10.20
CA MET A 1 -7.38 7.83 9.28
C MET A 1 -6.07 7.24 9.78
N LYS A 2 -5.87 5.95 9.63
CA LYS A 2 -4.62 5.27 10.00
C LYS A 2 -3.90 4.78 8.75
N GLY A 3 -2.57 4.77 8.76
CA GLY A 3 -1.75 4.18 7.70
C GLY A 3 -1.39 2.74 8.06
N VAL A 4 -1.42 1.83 7.08
CA VAL A 4 -1.26 0.39 7.33
C VAL A 4 -0.30 -0.22 6.32
N ASP A 5 0.67 -0.97 6.83
CA ASP A 5 1.56 -1.80 6.01
C ASP A 5 1.57 -3.26 6.46
N GLY A 6 1.73 -4.18 5.50
CA GLY A 6 1.68 -5.62 5.73
C GLY A 6 3.02 -6.23 6.10
N THR A 7 3.08 -6.95 7.20
CA THR A 7 4.22 -7.77 7.59
C THR A 7 3.97 -9.26 7.32
N ASN A 8 4.95 -10.11 7.58
CA ASN A 8 4.78 -11.56 7.45
C ASN A 8 3.72 -12.14 8.40
N GLN A 9 3.49 -11.53 9.57
CA GLN A 9 2.65 -12.09 10.63
C GLN A 9 1.39 -11.26 10.92
N GLY A 10 1.29 -10.04 10.40
CA GLY A 10 0.17 -9.15 10.68
C GLY A 10 0.31 -7.82 9.96
N TRP A 11 -0.07 -6.75 10.61
CA TRP A 11 -0.16 -5.41 10.07
C TRP A 11 0.45 -4.41 11.03
N VAL A 12 1.30 -3.56 10.54
CA VAL A 12 1.74 -2.35 11.26
C VAL A 12 0.74 -1.25 10.98
N ILE A 13 0.26 -0.62 12.03
CA ILE A 13 -0.73 0.44 11.98
C ILE A 13 -0.13 1.69 12.60
N ALA A 14 -0.05 2.76 11.82
CA ALA A 14 0.39 4.05 12.27
C ALA A 14 -0.78 5.02 12.35
N GLU A 15 -0.89 5.74 13.45
CA GLU A 15 -1.81 6.85 13.62
C GLU A 15 -1.03 8.14 13.79
N TYR A 16 -1.41 9.20 13.04
CA TYR A 16 -0.77 10.50 13.10
C TYR A 16 -1.65 11.51 13.83
N ARG A 17 -1.20 11.98 15.00
CA ARG A 17 -1.87 13.02 15.81
C ARG A 17 -0.83 13.98 16.40
N ASP A 18 -1.18 15.25 16.54
CA ASP A 18 -0.40 16.26 17.25
C ASP A 18 1.11 16.29 16.89
N ARG A 19 1.42 16.12 15.58
CA ARG A 19 2.78 16.07 15.05
C ARG A 19 3.64 14.91 15.60
N SER A 20 3.01 13.82 15.94
CA SER A 20 3.64 12.57 16.37
C SER A 20 2.92 11.37 15.77
N TRP A 21 3.50 10.20 15.90
CA TRP A 21 2.88 8.93 15.48
C TRP A 21 2.76 8.00 16.68
N GLU A 22 1.65 7.29 16.72
CA GLU A 22 1.48 6.10 17.54
C GLU A 22 1.53 4.88 16.61
N ILE A 23 2.28 3.84 16.99
CA ILE A 23 2.47 2.63 16.20
C ILE A 23 1.93 1.44 16.96
N ASN A 24 1.08 0.68 16.31
CA ASN A 24 0.48 -0.54 16.83
C ASN A 24 0.71 -1.69 15.84
N PHE A 25 0.56 -2.91 16.33
CA PHE A 25 0.61 -4.13 15.53
C PHE A 25 -0.65 -4.95 15.77
N GLU A 26 -1.28 -5.38 14.67
CA GLU A 26 -2.45 -6.25 14.69
C GLU A 26 -2.20 -7.51 13.86
N GLN A 27 -2.68 -8.64 14.32
CA GLN A 27 -2.57 -9.90 13.58
C GLN A 27 -3.49 -9.94 12.37
N SER A 28 -4.64 -9.28 12.45
CA SER A 28 -5.66 -9.23 11.42
C SER A 28 -6.22 -7.82 11.23
N LEU A 29 -6.60 -7.49 10.00
CA LEU A 29 -7.38 -6.27 9.72
C LEU A 29 -8.77 -6.29 10.37
N GLU A 30 -9.29 -7.46 10.74
CA GLU A 30 -10.55 -7.58 11.46
C GLU A 30 -10.47 -6.96 12.84
N ASP A 31 -9.32 -7.03 13.49
CA ASP A 31 -9.08 -6.52 14.84
C ASP A 31 -8.92 -4.99 14.89
N THR A 32 -8.74 -4.34 13.73
CA THR A 32 -8.63 -2.88 13.68
C THR A 32 -9.97 -2.21 13.88
N GLU A 33 -9.95 -1.02 14.52
CA GLU A 33 -11.15 -0.19 14.72
C GLU A 33 -11.81 0.23 13.39
N ASP A 34 -13.09 0.61 13.44
CA ASP A 34 -13.90 1.04 12.28
C ASP A 34 -13.54 2.45 11.78
N GLU A 35 -12.27 2.68 11.55
CA GLU A 35 -11.76 3.92 10.95
C GLU A 35 -11.40 3.72 9.47
N THR A 36 -11.17 4.81 8.77
CA THR A 36 -10.59 4.76 7.43
C THR A 36 -9.12 4.35 7.53
N LEU A 37 -8.75 3.27 6.86
CA LEU A 37 -7.38 2.80 6.74
C LEU A 37 -6.84 3.10 5.35
N ILE A 38 -5.65 3.70 5.28
CA ILE A 38 -4.87 3.81 4.03
C ILE A 38 -3.81 2.70 4.07
N ILE A 39 -3.92 1.76 3.14
CA ILE A 39 -3.20 0.48 3.19
C ILE A 39 -2.35 0.24 1.94
N ASP A 40 -1.09 -0.23 2.12
CA ASP A 40 -0.21 -0.63 0.99
C ASP A 40 -0.56 -2.03 0.47
N ILE A 41 -1.82 -2.20 0.11
CA ILE A 41 -2.33 -3.42 -0.53
C ILE A 41 -3.37 -3.04 -1.59
N PRO A 42 -3.41 -3.71 -2.75
CA PRO A 42 -4.42 -3.48 -3.76
C PRO A 42 -5.85 -3.62 -3.25
N ILE A 43 -6.67 -2.58 -3.46
CA ILE A 43 -8.11 -2.58 -3.22
C ILE A 43 -8.83 -2.47 -4.56
N GLY A 44 -9.87 -3.31 -4.74
CA GLY A 44 -10.50 -3.50 -6.05
C GLY A 44 -9.63 -4.37 -6.96
N LEU A 45 -10.08 -5.61 -7.19
CA LEU A 45 -9.33 -6.61 -7.94
C LEU A 45 -9.84 -6.74 -9.37
N PRO A 46 -8.94 -6.69 -10.37
CA PRO A 46 -9.36 -6.74 -11.77
C PRO A 46 -9.91 -8.12 -12.15
N LYS A 47 -10.85 -8.13 -13.09
CA LYS A 47 -11.41 -9.36 -13.66
C LYS A 47 -10.51 -9.99 -14.73
N ASP A 48 -10.09 -9.19 -15.71
CA ASP A 48 -9.49 -9.66 -16.95
C ASP A 48 -8.40 -8.77 -17.54
N LYS A 49 -8.09 -7.64 -16.90
CA LYS A 49 -7.10 -6.66 -17.39
C LYS A 49 -6.23 -6.16 -16.27
N VAL A 50 -5.09 -5.58 -16.62
CA VAL A 50 -4.27 -4.83 -15.68
C VAL A 50 -5.04 -3.58 -15.22
N ARG A 51 -5.00 -3.26 -13.93
CA ARG A 51 -5.64 -2.05 -13.40
C ARG A 51 -4.96 -0.79 -13.97
N GLU A 52 -5.78 0.18 -14.33
CA GLU A 52 -5.28 1.47 -14.81
C GLU A 52 -4.45 2.21 -13.74
N CYS A 53 -4.86 2.12 -12.48
CA CYS A 53 -4.15 2.72 -11.35
C CYS A 53 -2.70 2.22 -11.23
N ASP A 54 -2.44 0.93 -11.44
CA ASP A 54 -1.09 0.37 -11.40
C ASP A 54 -0.19 0.99 -12.49
N SER A 55 -0.74 1.17 -13.70
CA SER A 55 0.01 1.76 -14.82
C SER A 55 0.28 3.24 -14.57
N LYS A 56 -0.73 4.00 -14.21
CA LYS A 56 -0.59 5.44 -13.93
C LYS A 56 0.28 5.73 -12.72
N ALA A 57 0.27 4.89 -11.68
CA ALA A 57 1.17 5.03 -10.55
C ALA A 57 2.63 4.78 -10.96
N ARG A 58 2.88 3.79 -11.84
CA ARG A 58 4.22 3.59 -12.42
C ARG A 58 4.67 4.81 -13.23
N ASP A 59 3.80 5.37 -14.06
CA ASP A 59 4.10 6.59 -14.84
C ASP A 59 4.42 7.75 -13.87
N PHE A 60 3.60 7.93 -12.84
CA PHE A 60 3.86 8.92 -11.80
C PHE A 60 5.22 8.70 -11.12
N LEU A 61 5.62 7.48 -10.81
CA LEU A 61 6.90 7.17 -10.15
C LEU A 61 8.10 7.15 -11.10
N SER A 62 7.88 7.13 -12.42
CA SER A 62 8.95 7.08 -13.42
C SER A 62 9.88 8.31 -13.31
N PRO A 63 11.18 8.17 -13.68
CA PRO A 63 11.83 6.92 -14.11
C PRO A 63 12.41 6.08 -12.96
N GLN A 64 12.45 6.57 -11.73
CA GLN A 64 13.32 6.05 -10.68
C GLN A 64 12.70 4.90 -9.86
N ARG A 65 11.38 4.97 -9.57
CA ARG A 65 10.71 4.05 -8.65
C ARG A 65 9.50 3.32 -9.25
N HIS A 66 9.32 3.38 -10.57
CA HIS A 66 8.20 2.75 -11.27
C HIS A 66 8.09 1.23 -11.02
N TYR A 67 9.22 0.56 -10.79
CA TYR A 67 9.26 -0.89 -10.51
C TYR A 67 8.73 -1.28 -9.12
N SER A 68 8.51 -0.33 -8.22
CA SER A 68 7.90 -0.62 -6.91
C SER A 68 6.41 -0.93 -7.02
N VAL A 69 5.75 -0.48 -8.07
CA VAL A 69 4.33 -0.80 -8.32
C VAL A 69 4.23 -2.05 -9.19
N PHE A 70 3.77 -3.13 -8.66
CA PHE A 70 3.49 -4.34 -9.42
C PHE A 70 2.10 -4.30 -10.05
N ASN A 71 1.84 -5.15 -11.05
CA ASN A 71 0.48 -5.33 -11.56
C ASN A 71 -0.30 -6.19 -10.56
N CYS A 72 -1.41 -5.66 -10.06
CA CYS A 72 -2.31 -6.43 -9.23
C CYS A 72 -2.80 -7.66 -10.02
N PRO A 73 -2.72 -8.87 -9.47
CA PRO A 73 -3.28 -10.05 -10.11
C PRO A 73 -4.80 -9.95 -10.24
N THR A 74 -5.36 -10.68 -11.21
CA THR A 74 -6.82 -10.79 -11.31
C THR A 74 -7.40 -11.44 -10.06
N ARG A 75 -8.66 -11.12 -9.74
CA ARG A 75 -9.36 -11.68 -8.56
C ARG A 75 -9.22 -13.20 -8.48
N GLU A 76 -9.51 -13.90 -9.58
CA GLU A 76 -9.43 -15.35 -9.63
C GLU A 76 -8.00 -15.86 -9.38
N ALA A 77 -6.96 -15.15 -9.89
CA ALA A 77 -5.58 -15.51 -9.62
C ALA A 77 -5.17 -15.26 -8.16
N VAL A 78 -5.70 -14.21 -7.52
CA VAL A 78 -5.51 -13.92 -6.08
C VAL A 78 -6.07 -15.06 -5.23
N TYR A 79 -7.20 -15.65 -5.62
CA TYR A 79 -7.86 -16.73 -4.88
C TYR A 79 -7.44 -18.14 -5.29
N ALA A 80 -6.49 -18.30 -6.21
CA ALA A 80 -5.97 -19.60 -6.60
C ALA A 80 -5.25 -20.30 -5.44
N GLU A 81 -5.25 -21.63 -5.43
CA GLU A 81 -4.67 -22.45 -4.37
C GLU A 81 -3.15 -22.58 -4.49
N THR A 82 -2.62 -22.55 -5.73
CA THR A 82 -1.18 -22.69 -5.99
C THR A 82 -0.65 -21.59 -6.89
N TYR A 83 0.65 -21.30 -6.73
CA TYR A 83 1.34 -20.33 -7.60
C TYR A 83 1.23 -20.66 -9.08
N LYS A 84 1.34 -21.95 -9.44
CA LYS A 84 1.22 -22.41 -10.83
C LYS A 84 -0.16 -22.12 -11.38
N GLN A 85 -1.20 -22.42 -10.61
CA GLN A 85 -2.60 -22.14 -10.99
C GLN A 85 -2.82 -20.63 -11.13
N ALA A 86 -2.37 -19.81 -10.16
CA ALA A 86 -2.46 -18.38 -10.24
C ALA A 86 -1.78 -17.78 -11.47
N CYS A 87 -0.58 -18.29 -11.83
CA CYS A 87 0.11 -17.88 -13.04
C CYS A 87 -0.69 -18.18 -14.30
N ASN A 88 -1.23 -19.39 -14.40
CA ASN A 88 -2.01 -19.82 -15.58
C ASN A 88 -3.28 -18.98 -15.75
N ILE A 89 -4.00 -18.77 -14.66
CA ILE A 89 -5.22 -17.95 -14.65
C ILE A 89 -4.91 -16.51 -15.07
N ASN A 90 -3.89 -15.92 -14.45
CA ASN A 90 -3.55 -14.52 -14.74
C ASN A 90 -3.04 -14.34 -16.17
N GLU A 91 -2.22 -15.28 -16.66
CA GLU A 91 -1.70 -15.25 -18.03
C GLU A 91 -2.83 -15.36 -19.06
N ALA A 92 -3.79 -16.27 -18.85
CA ALA A 92 -4.95 -16.41 -19.73
C ALA A 92 -5.82 -15.15 -19.81
N LYS A 93 -5.90 -14.37 -18.71
CA LYS A 93 -6.74 -13.17 -18.63
C LYS A 93 -6.02 -11.88 -19.02
N THR A 94 -4.74 -11.77 -18.71
CA THR A 94 -3.99 -10.50 -18.84
C THR A 94 -2.80 -10.58 -19.80
N GLY A 95 -2.50 -11.78 -20.32
CA GLY A 95 -1.31 -12.05 -21.10
C GLY A 95 0.00 -12.08 -20.27
N LYS A 96 -0.08 -12.02 -18.92
CA LYS A 96 1.09 -11.96 -18.04
C LYS A 96 0.95 -12.89 -16.85
N LYS A 97 2.03 -13.63 -16.53
CA LYS A 97 2.12 -14.38 -15.29
C LYS A 97 2.29 -13.42 -14.10
N ILE A 98 1.91 -13.88 -12.91
CA ILE A 98 2.22 -13.15 -11.69
C ILE A 98 3.66 -13.41 -11.24
N SER A 99 4.29 -12.42 -10.61
CA SER A 99 5.62 -12.60 -10.01
C SER A 99 5.52 -13.41 -8.70
N LYS A 100 6.64 -14.00 -8.28
CA LYS A 100 6.71 -14.64 -6.94
C LYS A 100 6.41 -13.65 -5.82
N GLN A 101 6.87 -12.41 -5.96
CA GLN A 101 6.61 -11.36 -5.00
C GLN A 101 5.10 -11.06 -4.90
N SER A 102 4.43 -10.89 -6.05
CA SER A 102 2.97 -10.70 -6.06
C SER A 102 2.21 -11.89 -5.47
N TRP A 103 2.69 -13.13 -5.71
CA TRP A 103 2.11 -14.31 -5.11
C TRP A 103 2.24 -14.32 -3.58
N ASN A 104 3.41 -13.97 -3.06
CA ASN A 104 3.67 -13.97 -1.62
C ASN A 104 2.75 -13.03 -0.83
N ILE A 105 2.25 -11.96 -1.45
CA ILE A 105 1.32 -11.02 -0.81
C ILE A 105 -0.16 -11.33 -1.08
N THR A 106 -0.49 -12.38 -1.86
CA THR A 106 -1.91 -12.73 -2.13
C THR A 106 -2.70 -13.05 -0.85
N PRO A 107 -2.15 -13.64 0.23
CA PRO A 107 -2.88 -13.80 1.48
C PRO A 107 -3.36 -12.46 2.06
N LYS A 108 -2.49 -11.44 2.04
CA LYS A 108 -2.81 -10.07 2.49
C LYS A 108 -3.85 -9.40 1.59
N ILE A 109 -3.72 -9.57 0.26
CA ILE A 109 -4.72 -9.07 -0.69
C ILE A 109 -6.09 -9.72 -0.43
N ARG A 110 -6.15 -11.04 -0.18
CA ARG A 110 -7.39 -11.74 0.14
C ARG A 110 -8.03 -11.24 1.43
N GLU A 111 -7.22 -10.99 2.45
CA GLU A 111 -7.69 -10.45 3.72
C GLU A 111 -8.29 -9.07 3.53
N ALA A 112 -7.56 -8.14 2.90
CA ALA A 112 -8.03 -6.78 2.62
C ALA A 112 -9.30 -6.78 1.74
N ASP A 113 -9.34 -7.62 0.68
CA ASP A 113 -10.51 -7.76 -0.18
C ASP A 113 -11.75 -8.24 0.58
N LYS A 114 -11.60 -9.22 1.49
CA LYS A 114 -12.70 -9.70 2.34
C LYS A 114 -13.20 -8.62 3.30
N GLN A 115 -12.30 -7.87 3.92
CA GLN A 115 -12.67 -6.82 4.86
C GLN A 115 -13.34 -5.64 4.14
N ALA A 116 -12.84 -5.26 2.96
CA ALA A 116 -13.49 -4.24 2.13
C ALA A 116 -14.91 -4.66 1.69
N GLN A 117 -15.11 -5.94 1.32
CA GLN A 117 -16.44 -6.47 1.00
C GLN A 117 -17.39 -6.53 2.22
N LYS A 118 -16.87 -6.63 3.43
CA LYS A 118 -17.66 -6.53 4.69
C LYS A 118 -18.00 -5.07 5.05
N GLY A 119 -17.51 -4.10 4.28
CA GLY A 119 -17.78 -2.67 4.49
C GLY A 119 -16.71 -1.91 5.26
N LYS A 120 -15.56 -2.55 5.59
CA LYS A 120 -14.44 -1.83 6.19
C LYS A 120 -13.92 -0.76 5.21
N ASN A 121 -13.72 0.45 5.69
CA ASN A 121 -13.31 1.59 4.86
C ASN A 121 -11.80 1.55 4.56
N LEU A 122 -11.42 0.75 3.57
CA LEU A 122 -10.05 0.61 3.10
C LEU A 122 -9.82 1.47 1.85
N LYS A 123 -8.76 2.28 1.88
CA LYS A 123 -8.26 3.06 0.75
C LYS A 123 -6.87 2.56 0.40
N GLU A 124 -6.65 2.17 -0.85
CA GLU A 124 -5.31 1.82 -1.30
C GLU A 124 -4.42 3.05 -1.32
N GLY A 125 -3.29 2.98 -0.64
CA GLY A 125 -2.18 3.91 -0.73
C GLY A 125 -0.94 3.16 -1.21
N HIS A 126 0.09 3.90 -1.63
CA HIS A 126 1.40 3.32 -1.95
C HIS A 126 2.50 4.21 -1.38
N PRO A 127 3.36 3.74 -0.47
CA PRO A 127 4.34 4.56 0.23
C PRO A 127 5.22 5.39 -0.71
N GLU A 128 5.73 4.78 -1.80
CA GLU A 128 6.56 5.52 -2.77
C GLU A 128 5.79 6.64 -3.49
N VAL A 129 4.49 6.47 -3.71
CA VAL A 129 3.63 7.51 -4.29
C VAL A 129 3.49 8.67 -3.31
N PHE A 130 3.24 8.36 -2.02
CA PHE A 130 3.19 9.36 -0.97
C PHE A 130 4.53 10.10 -0.83
N PHE A 131 5.64 9.38 -0.69
CA PHE A 131 6.96 10.02 -0.58
C PHE A 131 7.30 10.89 -1.78
N LYS A 132 6.98 10.47 -3.00
CA LYS A 132 7.21 11.29 -4.19
C LYS A 132 6.36 12.55 -4.18
N ALA A 133 5.08 12.45 -3.86
CA ALA A 133 4.20 13.59 -3.73
C ALA A 133 4.75 14.60 -2.70
N LEU A 134 5.01 14.14 -1.47
CA LEU A 134 5.48 14.99 -0.37
C LEU A 134 6.86 15.63 -0.59
N LYS A 135 7.72 15.01 -1.37
CA LYS A 135 9.07 15.51 -1.66
C LYS A 135 9.13 16.34 -2.95
N LYS A 136 8.06 16.31 -3.77
CA LYS A 136 8.03 16.83 -5.16
C LYS A 136 9.06 16.15 -6.10
N ASN A 137 9.74 15.10 -5.62
CA ASN A 137 10.73 14.31 -6.37
C ASN A 137 10.79 12.89 -5.80
N SER A 138 10.99 11.89 -6.66
CA SER A 138 11.17 10.51 -6.20
C SER A 138 12.33 10.37 -5.22
N VAL A 139 12.16 9.50 -4.21
CA VAL A 139 13.27 9.08 -3.37
C VAL A 139 14.19 8.21 -4.22
N LYS A 140 15.38 8.71 -4.56
CA LYS A 140 16.30 8.06 -5.51
C LYS A 140 16.77 6.70 -5.01
N ASN A 141 17.03 6.59 -3.72
CA ASN A 141 17.61 5.40 -3.11
C ASN A 141 16.53 4.38 -2.75
N SER A 142 16.83 3.09 -2.95
CA SER A 142 15.96 1.99 -2.53
C SER A 142 15.66 2.09 -1.04
N LYS A 143 14.43 1.72 -0.62
CA LYS A 143 14.06 1.65 0.79
C LYS A 143 14.96 0.68 1.56
N ASN A 144 15.40 -0.42 0.94
CA ASN A 144 16.30 -1.41 1.52
C ASN A 144 17.74 -0.91 1.71
N SER A 145 18.07 0.31 1.29
CA SER A 145 19.36 0.92 1.54
C SER A 145 19.33 1.85 2.73
N LYS A 146 20.39 1.85 3.54
CA LYS A 146 20.52 2.80 4.68
C LYS A 146 20.27 4.26 4.28
N GLN A 147 20.70 4.65 3.07
CA GLN A 147 20.47 6.01 2.58
C GLN A 147 19.01 6.25 2.22
N GLY A 148 18.36 5.26 1.58
CA GLY A 148 16.94 5.36 1.22
C GLY A 148 16.02 5.48 2.44
N LEU A 149 16.29 4.72 3.47
CA LEU A 149 15.59 4.81 4.76
C LEU A 149 15.80 6.18 5.42
N ARG A 150 17.05 6.67 5.46
CA ARG A 150 17.35 8.03 5.96
C ARG A 150 16.61 9.12 5.20
N ASP A 151 16.51 9.00 3.88
CA ASP A 151 15.81 9.98 3.05
C ASP A 151 14.29 10.01 3.35
N ARG A 152 13.67 8.85 3.60
CA ARG A 152 12.26 8.74 4.01
C ARG A 152 12.03 9.31 5.40
N LYS A 153 12.86 8.96 6.37
CA LYS A 153 12.84 9.56 7.73
C LYS A 153 12.95 11.09 7.71
N LYS A 154 13.79 11.66 6.83
CA LYS A 154 13.87 13.12 6.66
C LYS A 154 12.56 13.73 6.16
N VAL A 155 11.79 13.02 5.34
CA VAL A 155 10.48 13.50 4.92
C VAL A 155 9.52 13.49 6.11
N LEU A 156 9.45 12.38 6.85
CA LEU A 156 8.57 12.26 8.03
C LEU A 156 8.87 13.31 9.10
N LYS A 157 10.15 13.56 9.40
CA LYS A 157 10.59 14.61 10.37
C LYS A 157 10.05 16.01 10.07
N ARG A 158 9.70 16.32 8.84
CA ARG A 158 9.06 17.61 8.50
C ARG A 158 7.65 17.72 9.04
N TYR A 159 7.01 16.58 9.27
CA TYR A 159 5.63 16.50 9.77
C TYR A 159 5.59 16.38 11.30
N GLY A 160 6.59 15.77 11.93
CA GLY A 160 6.59 15.63 13.39
C GLY A 160 7.74 14.82 13.96
N ASP A 161 7.59 14.47 15.23
CA ASP A 161 8.51 13.60 15.95
C ASP A 161 8.36 12.15 15.45
N ILE A 162 9.48 11.51 15.14
CA ILE A 162 9.54 10.14 14.63
C ILE A 162 10.09 9.14 15.66
N SER A 163 10.11 9.50 16.94
CA SER A 163 10.57 8.60 18.02
C SER A 163 9.77 7.30 18.12
N ALA A 164 8.54 7.30 17.61
CA ALA A 164 7.72 6.11 17.48
C ALA A 164 8.37 4.97 16.67
N LEU A 165 9.38 5.27 15.84
CA LEU A 165 10.18 4.23 15.16
C LEU A 165 10.91 3.29 16.12
N ASP A 166 11.20 3.77 17.33
CA ASP A 166 11.92 3.01 18.35
C ASP A 166 10.96 2.34 19.35
N SER A 167 9.64 2.52 19.19
CA SER A 167 8.64 2.10 20.17
C SER A 167 8.13 0.66 19.97
N LEU A 168 8.23 0.11 18.77
CA LEU A 168 7.73 -1.22 18.44
C LEU A 168 8.87 -2.24 18.37
N ASP A 169 9.02 -3.00 19.44
CA ASP A 169 9.90 -4.18 19.48
C ASP A 169 9.03 -5.44 19.25
N ALA A 170 8.64 -5.65 18.01
CA ALA A 170 7.88 -6.82 17.58
C ALA A 170 8.73 -7.69 16.65
N GLU A 171 8.85 -8.96 16.99
CA GLU A 171 9.46 -9.94 16.08
C GLU A 171 8.77 -9.85 14.71
N ASN A 172 9.54 -9.71 13.64
CA ASN A 172 9.06 -9.65 12.25
C ASN A 172 8.43 -8.32 11.77
N VAL A 173 8.58 -7.25 12.50
CA VAL A 173 8.33 -5.88 12.04
C VAL A 173 9.66 -5.22 11.71
N THR A 174 9.80 -4.70 10.52
CA THR A 174 11.01 -3.98 10.12
C THR A 174 10.79 -2.47 10.24
N GLU A 175 11.88 -1.72 10.41
CA GLU A 175 11.82 -0.25 10.40
C GLU A 175 11.22 0.29 9.08
N ASP A 176 11.41 -0.41 7.97
CA ASP A 176 10.80 -0.13 6.67
C ASP A 176 9.26 -0.17 6.73
N ASP A 177 8.70 -1.22 7.34
CA ASP A 177 7.25 -1.41 7.46
C ASP A 177 6.62 -0.26 8.30
N ILE A 178 7.30 0.14 9.38
CA ILE A 178 6.86 1.26 10.22
C ILE A 178 6.89 2.58 9.43
N VAL A 179 7.98 2.85 8.71
CA VAL A 179 8.14 4.06 7.89
C VAL A 179 7.10 4.13 6.78
N ASP A 180 6.76 3.00 6.17
CA ASP A 180 5.75 2.91 5.12
C ASP A 180 4.34 3.12 5.70
N ALA A 181 3.99 2.54 6.85
CA ALA A 181 2.74 2.83 7.56
C ALA A 181 2.64 4.32 8.00
N MET A 182 3.74 4.89 8.55
CA MET A 182 3.77 6.28 8.99
C MET A 182 3.50 7.27 7.86
N VAL A 183 4.05 7.07 6.68
CA VAL A 183 3.81 8.00 5.56
C VAL A 183 2.36 7.92 5.07
N LEU A 184 1.74 6.74 5.09
CA LEU A 184 0.34 6.56 4.73
C LEU A 184 -0.59 7.23 5.76
N ALA A 185 -0.24 7.20 7.06
CA ALA A 185 -0.99 7.87 8.12
C ALA A 185 -1.10 9.39 7.92
N LEU A 186 -0.18 10.03 7.19
CA LEU A 186 -0.27 11.43 6.83
C LEU A 186 -1.48 11.76 5.96
N GLY A 187 -2.12 10.75 5.35
CA GLY A 187 -3.35 10.96 4.59
C GLY A 187 -4.53 11.50 5.41
N ASP A 188 -4.46 11.44 6.75
CA ASP A 188 -5.44 12.08 7.63
C ASP A 188 -5.31 13.61 7.65
N LYS A 189 -4.09 14.11 7.46
CA LYS A 189 -3.77 15.54 7.47
C LYS A 189 -3.79 16.18 6.08
N LEU A 190 -3.66 15.40 5.05
CA LEU A 190 -3.44 15.86 3.69
C LEU A 190 -4.71 15.66 2.86
N ASP A 191 -4.98 16.61 1.97
CA ASP A 191 -5.97 16.37 0.93
C ASP A 191 -5.46 15.27 -0.01
N LEU A 192 -6.33 14.35 -0.37
CA LEU A 192 -6.01 13.21 -1.22
C LEU A 192 -6.76 13.28 -2.54
N GLU A 193 -6.09 12.90 -3.60
CA GLU A 193 -6.70 12.63 -4.90
C GLU A 193 -6.43 11.17 -5.31
N THR A 194 -7.18 10.66 -6.28
CA THR A 194 -7.05 9.28 -6.74
C THR A 194 -6.31 9.19 -8.07
N ILE A 195 -5.53 8.12 -8.21
CA ILE A 195 -4.94 7.70 -9.48
C ILE A 195 -5.67 6.42 -9.94
N PRO A 196 -6.41 6.44 -11.06
CA PRO A 196 -6.81 7.61 -11.88
C PRO A 196 -7.82 8.51 -11.15
N GLU A 197 -8.03 9.71 -11.67
CA GLU A 197 -9.01 10.69 -11.15
C GLU A 197 -10.45 10.12 -11.14
N ASN A 198 -10.80 9.37 -12.19
CA ASN A 198 -12.10 8.70 -12.33
C ASN A 198 -11.89 7.17 -12.31
N PRO A 199 -11.77 6.55 -11.12
CA PRO A 199 -11.50 5.14 -11.00
C PRO A 199 -12.70 4.28 -11.43
N ARG A 200 -12.41 3.16 -12.09
CA ARG A 200 -13.40 2.11 -12.32
C ARG A 200 -13.60 1.28 -11.06
N GLU A 201 -14.77 0.71 -10.94
CA GLU A 201 -15.06 -0.28 -9.91
C GLU A 201 -14.80 -1.71 -10.43
N ASP A 202 -14.47 -2.60 -9.52
CA ASP A 202 -14.40 -4.02 -9.78
C ASP A 202 -15.79 -4.69 -9.70
N GLU A 203 -15.85 -6.02 -9.86
CA GLU A 203 -17.10 -6.79 -9.81
C GLU A 203 -17.80 -6.78 -8.44
N LYS A 204 -17.15 -6.26 -7.40
CA LYS A 204 -17.68 -6.12 -6.03
C LYS A 204 -18.01 -4.67 -5.66
N GLY A 205 -17.92 -3.73 -6.61
CA GLY A 205 -18.14 -2.32 -6.39
C GLY A 205 -16.99 -1.61 -5.69
N LEU A 206 -15.81 -2.24 -5.59
CA LEU A 206 -14.64 -1.63 -4.98
C LEU A 206 -13.88 -0.81 -6.03
N LYS A 207 -13.55 0.44 -5.70
CA LYS A 207 -12.80 1.33 -6.61
C LYS A 207 -11.36 0.86 -6.80
N MET A 208 -10.93 0.72 -8.04
CA MET A 208 -9.56 0.40 -8.43
C MET A 208 -8.75 1.70 -8.58
N CYS A 209 -8.24 2.22 -7.49
CA CYS A 209 -7.45 3.46 -7.47
C CYS A 209 -6.39 3.43 -6.36
N ILE A 210 -5.33 4.22 -6.56
CA ILE A 210 -4.32 4.51 -5.55
C ILE A 210 -4.53 5.96 -5.09
N ASN A 211 -4.63 6.17 -3.79
CA ASN A 211 -4.72 7.50 -3.22
C ASN A 211 -3.32 8.12 -3.12
N LYS A 212 -3.22 9.41 -3.40
CA LYS A 212 -1.98 10.17 -3.22
C LYS A 212 -2.26 11.56 -2.65
N PRO A 213 -1.33 12.14 -1.88
CA PRO A 213 -1.44 13.52 -1.43
C PRO A 213 -1.50 14.50 -2.60
N ILE A 214 -2.39 15.50 -2.49
CA ILE A 214 -2.35 16.71 -3.31
C ILE A 214 -1.22 17.57 -2.75
N THR A 215 -0.30 17.98 -3.60
CA THR A 215 0.79 18.89 -3.23
C THR A 215 0.80 20.07 -4.16
N GLU A 216 0.77 21.27 -3.59
CA GLU A 216 0.95 22.53 -4.29
C GLU A 216 2.29 22.64 -5.04
#